data_dbfdcc953d1a77f910209699b20357f3
#
_entry.id   dbfdcc953d1a77f910209699b20357f3
#
_cell.length_a   1.000
_cell.length_b   1.000
_cell.length_c   1.000
_cell.angle_alpha   90.00
_cell.angle_beta   90.00
_cell.angle_gamma   90.00
#
_symmetry.space_group_name_H-M   'P 1'
#
loop_
_entity.id
_entity.type
_entity.pdbx_description
1 polymer ?
#
loop_
_entity_poly.entity_id
_entity_poly.type
_entity_poly.pdbx_seq_one_letter_code
_entity_poly.pdbx_strand_id
1 'polypeptide(L)'
;MKKGKISTRVLAFVICVMMFVGIVPMAAFAEFETGKFSNSQLSLVQDKQSTLASGVTQNIYTVYDKNGKQVKMFAATIDMSVDTVKLFTSYKDMDNTSYGMSKLTEQVAAFEEKAAAGDPYYHGTVVAGINASYYNMTTGKPSGVFVMNGNDVTGGEKSAYFAVLKDGTVKIGNADEYAADKGNIQEALGIYKMLVYDNEIVLSDADKNSAQKYPRQTIGITEDNKVILLSADGNQEPVSAGLTLMEQAQVMLDLGCKWAGHLDGGGSMTYGSKPEGEDTFKIVNKPSDGSERSISNGLIVVSTAVASKTFDHVAFDVETEYATPGTPVSVSVSGVSSTGHAAEIPADIAYTVVNGTYENGVLTATAVGDVVLTAVYNGNEVGSVTVHAVVPEKLAFTVATLAAPYGQTADISLIASYGEFDYIVKFSESDLEFTLSDSEFGRVEGFSFIATSDTSVTGMGSITATIKGTDVSATVPLTVGKGSVVLFDFEDADVSKWSGYDGY
;
A
#
# COMPACT_ATOMS: atom_id res chain seq x y z
N MET A 1 -70.87 4.31 11.85
CA MET A 1 -69.49 4.42 11.45
C MET A 1 -68.60 4.30 12.71
N LYS A 2 -67.98 3.15 12.96
CA LYS A 2 -67.10 2.93 14.11
C LYS A 2 -65.67 3.37 13.70
N LYS A 3 -65.14 4.42 14.31
CA LYS A 3 -63.70 4.79 14.17
C LYS A 3 -62.88 3.80 15.00
N GLY A 4 -62.08 2.97 14.31
CA GLY A 4 -61.12 2.07 14.96
C GLY A 4 -59.98 2.90 15.58
N LYS A 5 -59.78 2.77 16.87
CA LYS A 5 -58.60 3.31 17.57
C LYS A 5 -57.40 2.40 17.26
N ILE A 6 -56.46 2.91 16.52
CA ILE A 6 -55.13 2.27 16.38
C ILE A 6 -54.51 2.25 17.77
N SER A 7 -54.11 1.03 18.20
CA SER A 7 -53.54 0.82 19.52
C SER A 7 -52.22 1.59 19.65
N THR A 8 -52.09 2.34 20.76
CA THR A 8 -50.87 3.12 21.10
C THR A 8 -49.56 2.28 21.07
N ARG A 9 -49.72 0.95 21.23
CA ARG A 9 -48.58 0.00 21.15
C ARG A 9 -48.10 -0.23 19.72
N VAL A 10 -49.00 -0.20 18.73
CA VAL A 10 -48.63 -0.33 17.30
C VAL A 10 -47.96 0.96 16.83
N LEU A 11 -48.45 2.12 17.29
CA LEU A 11 -47.83 3.41 16.97
C LEU A 11 -46.43 3.56 17.60
N ALA A 12 -46.24 3.07 18.84
CA ALA A 12 -44.93 3.07 19.49
C ALA A 12 -43.94 2.14 18.78
N PHE A 13 -44.40 0.98 18.29
CA PHE A 13 -43.51 0.03 17.54
C PHE A 13 -43.13 0.60 16.17
N VAL A 14 -44.05 1.25 15.45
CA VAL A 14 -43.76 1.90 14.18
C VAL A 14 -42.84 3.11 14.35
N ILE A 15 -42.99 3.89 15.44
CA ILE A 15 -42.09 5.00 15.76
C ILE A 15 -40.70 4.49 16.21
N CYS A 16 -40.60 3.40 16.96
CA CYS A 16 -39.31 2.76 17.28
C CYS A 16 -38.62 2.20 16.05
N VAL A 17 -39.33 1.54 15.12
CA VAL A 17 -38.75 1.04 13.87
C VAL A 17 -38.33 2.20 12.99
N MET A 18 -39.05 3.33 12.92
CA MET A 18 -38.63 4.53 12.20
C MET A 18 -37.48 5.29 12.87
N MET A 19 -37.30 5.18 14.20
CA MET A 19 -36.12 5.75 14.87
C MET A 19 -34.89 4.86 14.73
N PHE A 20 -35.06 3.56 14.55
CA PHE A 20 -33.90 2.67 14.24
C PHE A 20 -33.44 2.72 12.78
N VAL A 21 -34.32 3.16 11.86
CA VAL A 21 -33.94 3.42 10.45
C VAL A 21 -33.30 4.81 10.29
N GLY A 22 -33.34 5.67 11.32
CA GLY A 22 -32.79 7.03 11.32
C GLY A 22 -31.39 7.18 11.95
N ILE A 23 -30.79 6.10 12.45
CA ILE A 23 -29.40 6.05 12.90
C ILE A 23 -28.75 4.85 12.20
N VAL A 24 -28.79 4.82 10.88
CA VAL A 24 -27.64 4.36 10.13
C VAL A 24 -26.62 5.47 10.41
N PRO A 25 -25.48 5.23 11.09
CA PRO A 25 -24.39 6.16 10.93
C PRO A 25 -24.26 6.25 9.42
N MET A 26 -24.46 7.43 8.82
CA MET A 26 -23.92 7.70 7.51
C MET A 26 -22.48 7.25 7.66
N ALA A 27 -22.15 6.09 7.07
CA ALA A 27 -20.77 5.78 6.79
C ALA A 27 -20.27 7.11 6.26
N ALA A 28 -19.39 7.74 7.03
CA ALA A 28 -18.81 8.99 6.60
C ALA A 28 -18.31 8.60 5.22
N PHE A 29 -18.92 9.17 4.17
CA PHE A 29 -18.29 9.19 2.87
C PHE A 29 -16.88 9.57 3.24
N ALA A 30 -15.90 8.73 2.91
CA ALA A 30 -14.54 9.16 3.01
C ALA A 30 -14.52 10.42 2.16
N GLU A 31 -14.72 11.57 2.82
CA GLU A 31 -14.52 12.86 2.16
C GLU A 31 -13.12 12.70 1.64
N PHE A 32 -13.00 12.71 0.32
CA PHE A 32 -11.71 12.85 -0.31
C PHE A 32 -11.07 14.04 0.37
N GLU A 33 -10.21 13.78 1.35
CA GLU A 33 -9.48 14.82 2.04
C GLU A 33 -8.46 15.37 1.04
N THR A 34 -8.95 16.17 0.09
CA THR A 34 -8.14 16.93 -0.85
C THR A 34 -7.13 17.84 -0.14
N GLY A 35 -7.11 17.83 1.19
CA GLY A 35 -6.23 18.60 2.05
C GLY A 35 -5.15 17.83 2.80
N LYS A 36 -5.20 16.48 2.89
CA LYS A 36 -4.25 15.72 3.72
C LYS A 36 -2.79 15.89 3.27
N PHE A 37 -2.54 15.98 1.96
CA PHE A 37 -1.23 16.16 1.37
C PHE A 37 -1.08 17.53 0.70
N SER A 38 -1.56 18.58 1.34
CA SER A 38 -1.60 19.95 0.80
C SER A 38 -0.22 20.55 0.59
N ASN A 39 0.76 20.29 1.47
CA ASN A 39 2.13 20.79 1.30
C ASN A 39 2.84 20.09 0.13
N SER A 40 2.66 18.79 -0.02
CA SER A 40 3.27 18.00 -1.09
C SER A 40 2.55 18.13 -2.43
N GLN A 41 1.34 18.70 -2.45
CA GLN A 41 0.49 18.81 -3.63
C GLN A 41 0.22 17.43 -4.29
N LEU A 42 0.15 16.38 -3.47
CA LEU A 42 -0.23 15.05 -3.89
C LEU A 42 -1.74 14.88 -3.71
N SER A 43 -2.39 14.34 -4.73
CA SER A 43 -3.81 14.02 -4.69
C SER A 43 -4.00 12.67 -4.03
N LEU A 44 -4.65 12.63 -2.87
CA LEU A 44 -4.96 11.39 -2.16
C LEU A 44 -6.11 10.67 -2.87
N VAL A 45 -5.90 9.40 -3.19
CA VAL A 45 -6.86 8.54 -3.87
C VAL A 45 -7.35 7.43 -2.94
N GLN A 46 -6.45 6.90 -2.12
CA GLN A 46 -6.76 5.84 -1.18
C GLN A 46 -5.99 6.04 0.11
N ASP A 47 -6.68 5.86 1.22
CA ASP A 47 -6.11 5.81 2.57
C ASP A 47 -6.65 4.56 3.30
N LYS A 48 -5.95 3.44 3.14
CA LYS A 48 -6.28 2.21 3.85
C LYS A 48 -5.60 2.21 5.21
N GLN A 49 -6.38 2.39 6.27
CA GLN A 49 -5.89 2.37 7.65
C GLN A 49 -6.12 1.00 8.30
N SER A 50 -5.18 0.56 9.12
CA SER A 50 -5.31 -0.60 10.00
C SER A 50 -4.57 -0.38 11.31
N THR A 51 -5.01 -1.05 12.38
CA THR A 51 -4.34 -1.06 13.68
C THR A 51 -3.40 -2.26 13.73
N LEU A 52 -2.11 -2.05 13.98
CA LEU A 52 -1.13 -3.14 14.12
C LEU A 52 -1.00 -3.60 15.56
N ALA A 53 -1.16 -2.69 16.51
CA ALA A 53 -1.19 -2.94 17.96
C ALA A 53 -1.75 -1.70 18.66
N SER A 54 -2.06 -1.80 19.96
CA SER A 54 -2.40 -0.62 20.75
C SER A 54 -1.31 0.45 20.64
N GLY A 55 -1.67 1.64 20.18
CA GLY A 55 -0.73 2.75 19.95
C GLY A 55 0.08 2.65 18.64
N VAL A 56 -0.17 1.67 17.77
CA VAL A 56 0.49 1.56 16.48
C VAL A 56 -0.55 1.38 15.38
N THR A 57 -0.62 2.36 14.47
CA THR A 57 -1.50 2.30 13.29
C THR A 57 -0.67 2.30 12.01
N GLN A 58 -1.20 1.70 10.97
CA GLN A 58 -0.65 1.70 9.62
C GLN A 58 -1.62 2.39 8.67
N ASN A 59 -1.10 3.22 7.78
CA ASN A 59 -1.84 3.71 6.63
C ASN A 59 -1.11 3.31 5.35
N ILE A 60 -1.84 2.83 4.37
CA ILE A 60 -1.34 2.59 3.01
C ILE A 60 -2.03 3.60 2.11
N TYR A 61 -1.24 4.55 1.59
CA TYR A 61 -1.72 5.60 0.72
C TYR A 61 -1.46 5.28 -0.73
N THR A 62 -2.44 5.55 -1.58
CA THR A 62 -2.24 5.73 -3.01
C THR A 62 -2.48 7.19 -3.33
N VAL A 63 -1.49 7.85 -3.91
CA VAL A 63 -1.56 9.26 -4.27
C VAL A 63 -1.11 9.46 -5.71
N TYR A 64 -1.52 10.57 -6.33
CA TYR A 64 -1.01 11.01 -7.62
C TYR A 64 -0.25 12.33 -7.50
N ASP A 65 0.85 12.44 -8.20
CA ASP A 65 1.56 13.72 -8.34
C ASP A 65 0.88 14.62 -9.39
N LYS A 66 1.31 15.87 -9.46
CA LYS A 66 0.79 16.87 -10.43
C LYS A 66 0.94 16.48 -11.91
N ASN A 67 1.72 15.45 -12.21
CA ASN A 67 1.91 14.92 -13.56
C ASN A 67 1.09 13.64 -13.80
N GLY A 68 0.20 13.29 -12.88
CA GLY A 68 -0.64 12.09 -12.95
C GLY A 68 0.13 10.79 -12.71
N LYS A 69 1.32 10.84 -12.07
CA LYS A 69 2.07 9.63 -11.72
C LYS A 69 1.67 9.14 -10.35
N GLN A 70 1.33 7.86 -10.28
CA GLN A 70 0.97 7.20 -9.03
C GLN A 70 2.18 7.02 -8.11
N VAL A 71 1.96 7.19 -6.82
CA VAL A 71 2.91 6.85 -5.75
C VAL A 71 2.18 6.06 -4.68
N LYS A 72 2.75 4.91 -4.28
CA LYS A 72 2.31 4.14 -3.12
C LYS A 72 3.20 4.46 -1.93
N MET A 73 2.56 4.77 -0.80
CA MET A 73 3.25 5.07 0.45
C MET A 73 2.68 4.24 1.59
N PHE A 74 3.56 3.85 2.49
CA PHE A 74 3.26 3.06 3.68
C PHE A 74 3.74 3.86 4.88
N ALA A 75 2.83 4.18 5.79
CA ALA A 75 3.15 4.93 6.99
C ALA A 75 2.77 4.12 8.23
N ALA A 76 3.69 3.99 9.19
CA ALA A 76 3.35 3.57 10.55
C ALA A 76 3.38 4.79 11.45
N THR A 77 2.30 5.00 12.20
CA THR A 77 2.20 6.01 13.26
C THR A 77 2.30 5.31 14.61
N ILE A 78 3.31 5.68 15.38
CA ILE A 78 3.66 5.04 16.65
C ILE A 78 3.49 6.04 17.78
N ASP A 79 2.54 5.79 18.68
CA ASP A 79 2.27 6.59 19.86
C ASP A 79 3.19 6.15 21.01
N MET A 80 4.25 6.94 21.24
CA MET A 80 5.24 6.64 22.28
C MET A 80 4.72 6.89 23.71
N SER A 81 3.50 7.41 23.89
CA SER A 81 2.85 7.52 25.19
C SER A 81 2.24 6.20 25.67
N VAL A 82 2.12 5.21 24.80
CA VAL A 82 1.62 3.87 25.13
C VAL A 82 2.77 3.01 25.67
N ASP A 83 2.72 2.67 26.94
CA ASP A 83 3.82 1.98 27.65
C ASP A 83 4.23 0.63 27.03
N THR A 84 3.29 -0.03 26.33
CA THR A 84 3.55 -1.32 25.67
C THR A 84 4.20 -1.18 24.30
N VAL A 85 4.41 0.03 23.79
CA VAL A 85 5.07 0.28 22.51
C VAL A 85 6.54 0.56 22.72
N LYS A 86 7.40 -0.15 21.99
CA LYS A 86 8.86 0.02 22.03
C LYS A 86 9.43 0.08 20.63
N LEU A 87 10.53 0.81 20.48
CA LEU A 87 11.32 0.88 19.26
C LEU A 87 12.71 0.29 19.54
N PHE A 88 13.14 -0.60 18.65
CA PHE A 88 14.48 -1.19 18.70
C PHE A 88 15.18 -0.99 17.36
N THR A 89 16.47 -0.64 17.41
CA THR A 89 17.30 -0.83 16.22
C THR A 89 17.49 -2.32 16.00
N SER A 90 17.47 -2.75 14.75
CA SER A 90 17.71 -4.12 14.38
C SER A 90 19.00 -4.27 13.56
N TYR A 91 19.62 -5.41 13.67
CA TYR A 91 20.87 -5.73 13.00
C TYR A 91 20.93 -7.23 12.72
N LYS A 92 21.91 -7.65 11.89
CA LYS A 92 22.13 -9.06 11.62
C LYS A 92 22.24 -9.87 12.92
N ASP A 93 21.47 -10.93 13.04
CA ASP A 93 21.42 -11.86 14.19
C ASP A 93 21.13 -11.15 15.54
N MET A 94 20.61 -9.91 15.51
CA MET A 94 20.48 -9.03 16.69
C MET A 94 21.77 -9.01 17.51
N ASP A 95 22.91 -9.00 16.83
CA ASP A 95 24.25 -9.00 17.41
C ASP A 95 25.08 -7.86 16.83
N ASN A 96 25.70 -7.06 17.70
CA ASN A 96 26.51 -5.90 17.33
C ASN A 96 28.03 -6.13 17.46
N THR A 97 28.46 -7.39 17.60
CA THR A 97 29.88 -7.74 17.76
C THR A 97 30.67 -7.73 16.47
N SER A 98 29.99 -7.82 15.32
CA SER A 98 30.59 -7.78 13.99
C SER A 98 29.66 -7.11 12.99
N TYR A 99 30.25 -6.45 11.97
CA TYR A 99 29.46 -5.89 10.89
C TYR A 99 28.94 -6.99 9.96
N GLY A 100 27.73 -6.80 9.44
CA GLY A 100 27.10 -7.73 8.53
C GLY A 100 25.82 -7.16 7.90
N MET A 101 25.21 -7.95 7.06
CA MET A 101 23.95 -7.62 6.38
C MET A 101 23.03 -8.84 6.41
N SER A 102 21.75 -8.60 6.61
CA SER A 102 20.69 -9.58 6.47
C SER A 102 19.40 -8.88 6.04
N LYS A 103 18.41 -9.64 5.60
CA LYS A 103 17.10 -9.09 5.28
C LYS A 103 16.41 -8.55 6.51
N LEU A 104 15.50 -7.59 6.38
CA LEU A 104 14.71 -7.10 7.51
C LEU A 104 13.90 -8.23 8.15
N THR A 105 13.33 -9.12 7.33
CA THR A 105 12.60 -10.31 7.82
C THR A 105 13.50 -11.24 8.65
N GLU A 106 14.77 -11.39 8.30
CA GLU A 106 15.75 -12.18 9.07
C GLU A 106 16.13 -11.47 10.38
N GLN A 107 16.27 -10.13 10.36
CA GLN A 107 16.52 -9.35 11.59
C GLN A 107 15.33 -9.42 12.55
N VAL A 108 14.10 -9.37 12.03
CA VAL A 108 12.87 -9.56 12.82
C VAL A 108 12.84 -10.98 13.42
N ALA A 109 13.10 -12.02 12.63
CA ALA A 109 13.15 -13.40 13.12
C ALA A 109 14.19 -13.58 14.24
N ALA A 110 15.37 -12.96 14.10
CA ALA A 110 16.41 -12.99 15.15
C ALA A 110 15.97 -12.28 16.44
N PHE A 111 15.21 -11.17 16.33
CA PHE A 111 14.60 -10.53 17.51
C PHE A 111 13.58 -11.46 18.18
N GLU A 112 12.68 -12.07 17.40
CA GLU A 112 11.64 -12.95 17.92
C GLU A 112 12.23 -14.22 18.55
N GLU A 113 13.33 -14.75 18.01
CA GLU A 113 14.07 -15.86 18.60
C GLU A 113 14.62 -15.49 19.98
N LYS A 114 15.26 -14.32 20.13
CA LYS A 114 15.73 -13.82 21.44
C LYS A 114 14.58 -13.62 22.41
N ALA A 115 13.48 -13.02 21.96
CA ALA A 115 12.28 -12.82 22.77
C ALA A 115 11.70 -14.16 23.27
N ALA A 116 11.60 -15.15 22.39
CA ALA A 116 11.13 -16.49 22.73
C ALA A 116 12.08 -17.24 23.69
N ALA A 117 13.39 -16.95 23.63
CA ALA A 117 14.39 -17.47 24.54
C ALA A 117 14.35 -16.80 25.93
N GLY A 118 13.52 -15.77 26.12
CA GLY A 118 13.37 -15.06 27.39
C GLY A 118 14.47 -14.02 27.64
N ASP A 119 15.01 -13.42 26.57
CA ASP A 119 15.96 -12.30 26.69
C ASP A 119 15.33 -11.16 27.50
N PRO A 120 15.98 -10.61 28.51
CA PRO A 120 15.38 -9.58 29.36
C PRO A 120 15.22 -8.23 28.65
N TYR A 121 15.97 -7.98 27.59
CA TYR A 121 15.90 -6.74 26.81
C TYR A 121 15.02 -6.89 25.56
N TYR A 122 15.27 -7.94 24.76
CA TYR A 122 14.49 -8.22 23.56
C TYR A 122 13.26 -9.06 23.91
N HIS A 123 12.10 -8.41 24.04
CA HIS A 123 10.84 -9.09 24.38
C HIS A 123 9.65 -8.39 23.70
N GLY A 124 8.59 -9.13 23.48
CA GLY A 124 7.37 -8.67 22.78
C GLY A 124 7.26 -9.20 21.38
N THR A 125 6.35 -8.65 20.60
CA THR A 125 6.03 -9.04 19.23
C THR A 125 6.35 -7.89 18.28
N VAL A 126 7.09 -8.14 17.20
CA VAL A 126 7.34 -7.15 16.17
C VAL A 126 6.06 -6.91 15.38
N VAL A 127 5.62 -5.65 15.28
CA VAL A 127 4.37 -5.26 14.60
C VAL A 127 4.61 -4.43 13.33
N ALA A 128 5.75 -3.71 13.25
CA ALA A 128 6.19 -3.02 12.05
C ALA A 128 7.71 -2.92 12.01
N GLY A 129 8.27 -2.63 10.83
CA GLY A 129 9.71 -2.42 10.69
C GLY A 129 10.10 -1.86 9.34
N ILE A 130 11.25 -1.17 9.32
CA ILE A 130 11.83 -0.55 8.14
C ILE A 130 13.34 -0.79 8.09
N ASN A 131 13.94 -0.74 6.88
CA ASN A 131 15.38 -0.51 6.77
C ASN A 131 15.71 0.90 7.26
N ALA A 132 16.91 1.13 7.78
CA ALA A 132 17.21 2.40 8.43
C ALA A 132 18.40 3.15 7.79
N SER A 133 19.55 3.19 8.46
CA SER A 133 20.68 4.03 8.04
C SER A 133 21.32 3.52 6.75
N TYR A 134 21.91 4.43 5.99
CA TYR A 134 22.89 4.08 4.96
C TYR A 134 24.03 3.26 5.55
N TYR A 135 24.74 2.50 4.72
CA TYR A 135 25.80 1.60 5.18
C TYR A 135 26.82 1.34 4.07
N ASN A 136 27.96 0.83 4.48
CA ASN A 136 28.96 0.32 3.53
C ASN A 136 28.50 -1.04 2.99
N MET A 137 28.15 -1.10 1.72
CA MET A 137 27.61 -2.31 1.07
C MET A 137 28.61 -3.49 0.99
N THR A 138 29.90 -3.26 1.26
CA THR A 138 30.92 -4.33 1.28
C THR A 138 31.04 -4.95 2.67
N THR A 139 30.97 -4.12 3.72
CA THR A 139 31.22 -4.57 5.10
C THR A 139 29.97 -4.70 5.94
N GLY A 140 28.88 -4.05 5.55
CA GLY A 140 27.69 -3.93 6.40
C GLY A 140 27.83 -2.93 7.56
N LYS A 141 28.93 -2.12 7.59
CA LYS A 141 29.05 -1.08 8.63
C LYS A 141 28.01 0.02 8.41
N PRO A 142 27.16 0.33 9.41
CA PRO A 142 26.25 1.48 9.34
C PRO A 142 27.01 2.80 9.14
N SER A 143 26.42 3.75 8.43
CA SER A 143 26.98 5.09 8.24
C SER A 143 26.37 6.06 9.27
N GLY A 144 27.22 6.84 9.92
CA GLY A 144 26.82 7.77 10.97
C GLY A 144 26.56 7.08 12.31
N VAL A 145 25.70 7.67 13.12
CA VAL A 145 25.36 7.15 14.45
C VAL A 145 24.60 5.82 14.30
N PHE A 146 25.01 4.81 15.06
CA PHE A 146 24.23 3.60 15.24
C PHE A 146 24.47 3.04 16.65
N VAL A 147 23.42 3.07 17.48
CA VAL A 147 23.44 2.57 18.85
C VAL A 147 22.39 1.48 18.98
N MET A 148 22.78 0.35 19.55
CA MET A 148 21.94 -0.80 19.80
C MET A 148 22.08 -1.26 21.23
N ASN A 149 21.00 -1.29 21.98
CA ASN A 149 20.98 -1.63 23.41
C ASN A 149 22.03 -0.85 24.21
N GLY A 150 22.10 0.47 24.00
CA GLY A 150 23.04 1.36 24.65
C GLY A 150 24.50 1.25 24.20
N ASN A 151 24.82 0.37 23.24
CA ASN A 151 26.18 0.20 22.72
C ASN A 151 26.33 0.94 21.38
N ASP A 152 27.30 1.84 21.30
CA ASP A 152 27.68 2.53 20.07
C ASP A 152 28.45 1.57 19.14
N VAL A 153 27.78 1.11 18.08
CA VAL A 153 28.30 0.13 17.12
C VAL A 153 29.28 0.76 16.13
N THR A 154 29.15 2.06 15.86
CA THR A 154 29.95 2.78 14.84
C THR A 154 31.20 3.42 15.39
N GLY A 155 31.36 3.42 16.71
CA GLY A 155 32.56 3.96 17.38
C GLY A 155 32.58 5.48 17.49
N GLY A 156 31.41 6.12 17.60
CA GLY A 156 31.25 7.55 17.85
C GLY A 156 31.23 8.42 16.59
N GLU A 157 30.89 7.86 15.44
CA GLU A 157 30.62 8.66 14.25
C GLU A 157 29.52 9.68 14.54
N LYS A 158 29.70 10.91 14.04
CA LYS A 158 28.73 12.00 14.21
C LYS A 158 27.91 12.17 12.95
N SER A 159 26.60 12.20 13.09
CA SER A 159 25.65 12.57 12.03
C SER A 159 24.39 13.14 12.65
N ALA A 160 23.46 13.63 11.86
CA ALA A 160 22.09 13.75 12.30
C ALA A 160 21.60 12.33 12.65
N TYR A 161 20.71 12.22 13.64
CA TYR A 161 20.30 10.93 14.20
C TYR A 161 18.85 10.96 14.69
N PHE A 162 18.23 9.80 14.68
CA PHE A 162 17.04 9.49 15.48
C PHE A 162 17.50 8.66 16.68
N ALA A 163 16.96 8.92 17.86
CA ALA A 163 17.26 8.16 19.05
C ALA A 163 16.03 7.90 19.91
N VAL A 164 16.05 6.75 20.58
CA VAL A 164 15.26 6.45 21.78
C VAL A 164 16.21 6.59 22.98
N LEU A 165 15.90 7.48 23.90
CA LEU A 165 16.67 7.70 25.11
C LEU A 165 16.35 6.62 26.16
N LYS A 166 17.20 6.48 27.17
CA LYS A 166 17.03 5.50 28.27
C LYS A 166 15.76 5.67 29.09
N ASP A 167 15.16 6.87 29.07
CA ASP A 167 13.87 7.17 29.70
C ASP A 167 12.67 6.91 28.78
N GLY A 168 12.91 6.44 27.55
CA GLY A 168 11.89 6.18 26.54
C GLY A 168 11.54 7.37 25.65
N THR A 169 12.07 8.56 25.91
CA THR A 169 11.86 9.73 25.07
C THR A 169 12.49 9.54 23.70
N VAL A 170 11.81 9.99 22.63
CA VAL A 170 12.33 9.96 21.27
C VAL A 170 12.84 11.34 20.85
N LYS A 171 13.92 11.37 20.06
CA LYS A 171 14.54 12.60 19.59
C LYS A 171 15.10 12.44 18.18
N ILE A 172 14.94 13.48 17.36
CA ILE A 172 15.76 13.71 16.18
C ILE A 172 16.69 14.88 16.50
N GLY A 173 18.00 14.64 16.39
CA GLY A 173 19.05 15.62 16.68
C GLY A 173 20.02 15.76 15.53
N ASN A 174 20.77 16.85 15.54
CA ASN A 174 21.88 17.08 14.63
C ASN A 174 23.20 16.53 15.17
N ALA A 175 24.26 16.56 14.36
CA ALA A 175 25.57 16.03 14.72
C ALA A 175 26.22 16.72 15.95
N ASP A 176 25.90 18.00 16.21
CA ASP A 176 26.46 18.74 17.36
C ASP A 176 25.79 18.34 18.67
N GLU A 177 24.50 18.01 18.63
CA GLU A 177 23.71 17.57 19.79
C GLU A 177 24.10 16.15 20.25
N TYR A 178 24.57 15.30 19.32
CA TYR A 178 24.94 13.90 19.62
C TYR A 178 25.91 13.78 20.76
N ALA A 179 26.88 14.67 20.86
CA ALA A 179 27.90 14.63 21.92
C ALA A 179 27.30 14.79 23.35
N ALA A 180 26.22 15.54 23.48
CA ALA A 180 25.50 15.71 24.75
C ALA A 180 24.58 14.51 25.04
N ASP A 181 23.99 13.92 24.03
CA ASP A 181 22.95 12.89 24.17
C ASP A 181 23.54 11.47 24.28
N LYS A 182 24.70 11.18 23.67
CA LYS A 182 25.26 9.82 23.51
C LYS A 182 25.28 8.96 24.76
N GLY A 183 25.49 9.56 25.94
CA GLY A 183 25.50 8.85 27.21
C GLY A 183 24.12 8.39 27.68
N ASN A 184 23.07 8.97 27.15
CA ASN A 184 21.67 8.69 27.49
C ASN A 184 20.90 7.97 26.40
N ILE A 185 21.54 7.65 25.27
CA ILE A 185 20.91 6.94 24.15
C ILE A 185 20.82 5.44 24.48
N GLN A 186 19.65 4.87 24.22
CA GLN A 186 19.40 3.43 24.30
C GLN A 186 19.43 2.79 22.89
N GLU A 187 18.73 3.40 21.94
CA GLU A 187 18.69 3.02 20.51
C GLU A 187 18.92 4.25 19.66
N ALA A 188 19.71 4.17 18.62
CA ALA A 188 19.84 5.26 17.64
C ALA A 188 20.23 4.78 16.25
N LEU A 189 19.81 5.54 15.26
CA LEU A 189 20.18 5.35 13.87
C LEU A 189 20.59 6.70 13.23
N GLY A 190 21.52 6.64 12.28
CA GLY A 190 22.00 7.80 11.53
C GLY A 190 21.00 8.25 10.47
N ILE A 191 20.75 9.53 10.45
CA ILE A 191 19.97 10.21 9.40
C ILE A 191 20.95 10.70 8.34
N TYR A 192 20.73 10.33 7.09
CA TYR A 192 21.58 10.76 5.98
C TYR A 192 21.37 12.23 5.65
N LYS A 193 20.10 12.68 5.65
CA LYS A 193 19.75 14.07 5.33
C LYS A 193 18.56 14.53 6.17
N MET A 194 18.72 15.63 6.89
CA MET A 194 17.60 16.27 7.55
C MET A 194 16.66 16.85 6.50
N LEU A 195 15.38 16.54 6.62
CA LEU A 195 14.31 17.01 5.73
C LEU A 195 13.54 18.16 6.36
N VAL A 196 13.06 17.94 7.58
CA VAL A 196 12.29 18.91 8.37
C VAL A 196 12.95 19.08 9.74
N TYR A 197 13.08 20.29 10.18
CA TYR A 197 13.57 20.65 11.50
C TYR A 197 12.76 21.82 12.05
N ASP A 198 12.10 21.61 13.19
CA ASP A 198 11.21 22.58 13.84
C ASP A 198 10.13 23.15 12.90
N ASN A 199 9.41 22.25 12.20
CA ASN A 199 8.36 22.55 11.19
C ASN A 199 8.86 23.23 9.90
N GLU A 200 10.17 23.37 9.71
CA GLU A 200 10.72 24.00 8.50
C GLU A 200 11.49 22.99 7.65
N ILE A 201 11.35 23.08 6.31
CA ILE A 201 12.12 22.28 5.37
C ILE A 201 13.54 22.83 5.28
N VAL A 202 14.52 22.01 5.72
CA VAL A 202 15.94 22.43 5.82
C VAL A 202 16.82 21.85 4.71
N LEU A 203 16.22 21.44 3.60
CA LEU A 203 16.93 20.97 2.41
C LEU A 203 17.74 22.08 1.76
N SER A 204 18.89 21.74 1.14
CA SER A 204 19.62 22.66 0.27
C SER A 204 18.80 23.02 -0.99
N ASP A 205 19.13 24.14 -1.63
CA ASP A 205 18.46 24.53 -2.88
C ASP A 205 18.64 23.51 -3.98
N ALA A 206 19.78 22.82 -4.05
CA ALA A 206 20.01 21.73 -4.99
C ALA A 206 19.07 20.56 -4.75
N ASP A 207 18.83 20.18 -3.50
CA ASP A 207 17.90 19.11 -3.13
C ASP A 207 16.44 19.48 -3.38
N LYS A 208 16.06 20.72 -3.04
CA LYS A 208 14.70 21.23 -3.28
C LYS A 208 14.33 21.24 -4.77
N ASN A 209 15.31 21.53 -5.63
CA ASN A 209 15.13 21.63 -7.07
C ASN A 209 15.39 20.31 -7.82
N SER A 210 15.77 19.24 -7.13
CA SER A 210 15.99 17.94 -7.75
C SER A 210 14.66 17.31 -8.17
N ALA A 211 14.52 17.02 -9.45
CA ALA A 211 13.35 16.31 -10.02
C ALA A 211 13.46 14.79 -9.92
N GLN A 212 14.54 14.27 -9.33
CA GLN A 212 14.78 12.82 -9.26
C GLN A 212 13.87 12.16 -8.24
N LYS A 213 13.00 11.27 -8.72
CA LYS A 213 12.12 10.44 -7.91
C LYS A 213 12.76 9.08 -7.67
N TYR A 214 12.69 8.62 -6.42
CA TYR A 214 13.22 7.32 -5.99
C TYR A 214 12.32 6.70 -4.93
N PRO A 215 12.45 5.38 -4.66
CA PRO A 215 11.97 4.81 -3.40
C PRO A 215 12.58 5.57 -2.23
N ARG A 216 11.75 5.96 -1.25
CA ARG A 216 12.17 6.82 -0.13
C ARG A 216 11.81 6.19 1.21
N GLN A 217 12.77 6.23 2.13
CA GLN A 217 12.61 5.83 3.51
C GLN A 217 12.79 7.02 4.42
N THR A 218 11.91 7.17 5.43
CA THR A 218 11.86 8.36 6.27
C THR A 218 11.46 8.00 7.69
N ILE A 219 12.00 8.74 8.63
CA ILE A 219 11.55 8.76 10.01
C ILE A 219 11.26 10.19 10.43
N GLY A 220 10.18 10.39 11.22
CA GLY A 220 9.83 11.71 11.75
C GLY A 220 9.24 11.62 13.14
N ILE A 221 9.18 12.77 13.82
CA ILE A 221 8.56 12.94 15.12
C ILE A 221 7.58 14.11 15.02
N THR A 222 6.34 13.88 15.45
CA THR A 222 5.29 14.90 15.53
C THR A 222 5.40 15.75 16.79
N GLU A 223 4.66 16.84 16.88
CA GLU A 223 4.66 17.69 18.05
C GLU A 223 4.12 17.01 19.33
N ASP A 224 3.20 16.04 19.16
CA ASP A 224 2.64 15.20 20.22
C ASP A 224 3.45 13.92 20.49
N ASN A 225 4.75 13.90 20.10
CA ASN A 225 5.70 12.80 20.32
C ASN A 225 5.32 11.45 19.69
N LYS A 226 4.55 11.44 18.63
CA LYS A 226 4.41 10.23 17.81
C LYS A 226 5.57 10.10 16.86
N VAL A 227 6.00 8.87 16.62
CA VAL A 227 6.99 8.55 15.59
C VAL A 227 6.27 8.15 14.32
N ILE A 228 6.65 8.74 13.19
CA ILE A 228 6.15 8.38 11.86
C ILE A 228 7.28 7.69 11.10
N LEU A 229 7.03 6.44 10.68
CA LEU A 229 7.87 5.75 9.70
C LEU A 229 7.16 5.85 8.36
N LEU A 230 7.78 6.44 7.34
CA LEU A 230 7.22 6.57 6.01
C LEU A 230 8.12 5.90 4.97
N SER A 231 7.56 4.98 4.23
CA SER A 231 8.18 4.29 3.08
C SER A 231 7.39 4.63 1.83
N ALA A 232 8.03 5.11 0.78
CA ALA A 232 7.40 5.34 -0.51
C ALA A 232 8.03 4.45 -1.57
N ASP A 233 7.25 3.58 -2.19
CA ASP A 233 7.68 2.78 -3.34
C ASP A 233 8.06 3.68 -4.51
N GLY A 234 8.95 3.23 -5.37
CA GLY A 234 9.39 3.99 -6.54
C GLY A 234 10.16 3.13 -7.55
N ASN A 235 10.55 3.74 -8.67
CA ASN A 235 11.20 3.06 -9.80
C ASN A 235 10.36 1.89 -10.37
N GLN A 236 9.05 1.97 -10.27
CA GLN A 236 8.12 0.90 -10.67
C GLN A 236 6.90 1.49 -11.39
N GLU A 237 7.10 2.47 -12.26
CA GLU A 237 6.01 3.01 -13.07
C GLU A 237 5.33 1.91 -13.90
N PRO A 238 3.99 1.90 -14.06
CA PRO A 238 3.05 2.92 -13.58
C PRO A 238 2.60 2.74 -12.12
N VAL A 239 3.02 1.71 -11.41
CA VAL A 239 2.54 1.35 -10.05
C VAL A 239 3.00 2.34 -8.99
N SER A 240 4.27 2.77 -9.05
CA SER A 240 4.80 3.81 -8.16
C SER A 240 6.03 4.50 -8.76
N ALA A 241 5.95 5.81 -8.92
CA ALA A 241 7.05 6.62 -9.45
C ALA A 241 8.10 6.94 -8.38
N GLY A 242 7.73 6.96 -7.11
CA GLY A 242 8.56 7.44 -6.01
C GLY A 242 8.42 8.93 -5.73
N LEU A 243 9.20 9.43 -4.80
CA LEU A 243 9.18 10.83 -4.37
C LEU A 243 10.52 11.51 -4.63
N THR A 244 10.49 12.81 -4.93
CA THR A 244 11.64 13.69 -4.80
C THR A 244 11.97 13.93 -3.32
N LEU A 245 13.14 14.49 -2.99
CA LEU A 245 13.45 14.87 -1.60
C LEU A 245 12.50 15.97 -1.09
N MET A 246 12.11 16.88 -1.97
CA MET A 246 11.18 17.95 -1.60
C MET A 246 9.78 17.40 -1.29
N GLU A 247 9.22 16.56 -2.16
CA GLU A 247 7.95 15.89 -1.92
C GLU A 247 7.99 15.04 -0.63
N GLN A 248 9.10 14.32 -0.39
CA GLN A 248 9.31 13.56 0.84
C GLN A 248 9.24 14.44 2.10
N ALA A 249 9.92 15.60 2.09
CA ALA A 249 9.88 16.55 3.20
C ALA A 249 8.46 17.13 3.41
N GLN A 250 7.79 17.48 2.32
CA GLN A 250 6.43 18.02 2.35
C GLN A 250 5.41 16.99 2.86
N VAL A 251 5.52 15.72 2.45
CA VAL A 251 4.67 14.63 2.97
C VAL A 251 4.86 14.47 4.49
N MET A 252 6.09 14.59 5.00
CA MET A 252 6.30 14.50 6.44
C MET A 252 5.66 15.68 7.20
N LEU A 253 5.65 16.89 6.62
CA LEU A 253 4.88 18.01 7.19
C LEU A 253 3.37 17.74 7.12
N ASP A 254 2.87 17.18 6.02
CA ASP A 254 1.46 16.79 5.85
C ASP A 254 1.03 15.76 6.91
N LEU A 255 1.95 14.87 7.30
CA LEU A 255 1.75 13.88 8.37
C LEU A 255 1.98 14.46 9.79
N GLY A 256 2.19 15.76 9.92
CA GLY A 256 2.32 16.47 11.20
C GLY A 256 3.69 16.37 11.84
N CYS A 257 4.73 15.95 11.11
CA CYS A 257 6.07 15.85 11.66
C CYS A 257 6.71 17.21 11.86
N LYS A 258 7.16 17.47 13.07
CA LYS A 258 7.96 18.64 13.44
C LYS A 258 9.44 18.46 13.09
N TRP A 259 9.92 17.22 13.14
CA TRP A 259 11.27 16.81 12.74
C TRP A 259 11.17 15.59 11.84
N ALA A 260 11.93 15.56 10.75
CA ALA A 260 12.00 14.39 9.87
C ALA A 260 13.37 14.25 9.20
N GLY A 261 13.79 12.99 9.01
CA GLY A 261 15.05 12.62 8.40
C GLY A 261 14.92 11.56 7.33
N HIS A 262 15.67 11.75 6.24
CA HIS A 262 15.82 10.77 5.15
C HIS A 262 16.77 9.66 5.56
N LEU A 263 16.32 8.43 5.38
CA LEU A 263 17.05 7.18 5.61
C LEU A 263 17.47 6.54 4.29
N ASP A 264 18.00 5.31 4.32
CA ASP A 264 18.44 4.60 3.12
C ASP A 264 17.24 4.20 2.24
N GLY A 265 17.21 4.75 1.03
CA GLY A 265 16.18 4.55 0.04
C GLY A 265 16.57 3.59 -1.09
N GLY A 266 16.01 3.82 -2.29
CA GLY A 266 16.31 3.02 -3.47
C GLY A 266 15.99 1.54 -3.28
N GLY A 267 16.87 0.67 -3.74
CA GLY A 267 16.70 -0.79 -3.64
C GLY A 267 16.75 -1.35 -2.22
N SER A 268 17.25 -0.58 -1.23
CA SER A 268 17.22 -0.97 0.19
C SER A 268 15.86 -0.73 0.84
N MET A 269 15.02 0.14 0.26
CA MET A 269 13.77 0.55 0.87
C MET A 269 12.82 -0.63 1.05
N THR A 270 12.54 -0.92 2.31
CA THR A 270 11.74 -2.06 2.74
C THR A 270 10.84 -1.63 3.91
N TYR A 271 9.57 -1.95 3.81
CA TYR A 271 8.58 -1.77 4.86
C TYR A 271 7.87 -3.10 5.11
N GLY A 272 7.88 -3.55 6.33
CA GLY A 272 7.15 -4.74 6.75
C GLY A 272 6.26 -4.44 7.94
N SER A 273 5.19 -5.21 8.06
CA SER A 273 4.31 -5.18 9.22
C SER A 273 3.71 -6.56 9.49
N LYS A 274 3.12 -6.69 10.66
CA LYS A 274 2.24 -7.79 11.02
C LYS A 274 0.81 -7.27 10.88
N PRO A 275 0.11 -7.60 9.79
CA PRO A 275 -1.27 -7.18 9.60
C PRO A 275 -2.15 -7.62 10.75
N GLU A 276 -3.20 -6.86 10.99
CA GLU A 276 -4.20 -7.13 12.02
C GLU A 276 -4.84 -8.51 11.81
N GLY A 277 -4.93 -9.29 12.89
CA GLY A 277 -5.44 -10.67 12.81
C GLY A 277 -4.46 -11.69 12.22
N GLU A 278 -3.22 -11.29 11.92
CA GLU A 278 -2.14 -12.19 11.52
C GLU A 278 -1.08 -12.28 12.63
N ASP A 279 -0.39 -13.43 12.71
CA ASP A 279 0.68 -13.64 13.69
C ASP A 279 2.09 -13.59 13.05
N THR A 280 2.17 -13.33 11.73
CA THR A 280 3.42 -13.35 10.98
C THR A 280 3.77 -11.98 10.43
N PHE A 281 4.98 -11.50 10.70
CA PHE A 281 5.55 -10.31 10.05
C PHE A 281 5.85 -10.60 8.59
N LYS A 282 5.47 -9.70 7.69
CA LYS A 282 5.72 -9.81 6.25
C LYS A 282 6.06 -8.46 5.63
N ILE A 283 6.75 -8.49 4.49
CA ILE A 283 7.00 -7.29 3.69
C ILE A 283 5.70 -6.90 2.99
N VAL A 284 5.30 -5.64 3.17
CA VAL A 284 4.03 -5.09 2.68
C VAL A 284 4.24 -4.21 1.45
N ASN A 285 5.38 -3.51 1.38
CA ASN A 285 5.73 -2.74 0.19
C ASN A 285 6.26 -3.64 -0.92
N LYS A 286 6.44 -3.07 -2.11
CA LYS A 286 7.07 -3.75 -3.24
C LYS A 286 8.50 -3.21 -3.43
N PRO A 287 9.55 -3.93 -2.96
CA PRO A 287 10.92 -3.48 -3.14
C PRO A 287 11.29 -3.31 -4.61
N SER A 288 11.98 -2.21 -4.94
CA SER A 288 12.34 -1.88 -6.35
C SER A 288 13.35 -2.85 -6.98
N ASP A 289 14.08 -3.61 -6.17
CA ASP A 289 14.96 -4.70 -6.63
C ASP A 289 14.18 -5.99 -6.98
N GLY A 290 12.84 -5.97 -6.88
CA GLY A 290 11.98 -7.13 -7.10
C GLY A 290 11.88 -8.07 -5.90
N SER A 291 12.76 -7.96 -4.92
CA SER A 291 12.76 -8.68 -3.65
C SER A 291 13.46 -7.88 -2.57
N GLU A 292 13.25 -8.26 -1.32
CA GLU A 292 13.91 -7.67 -0.16
C GLU A 292 15.44 -7.82 -0.25
N ARG A 293 16.15 -6.69 -0.13
CA ARG A 293 17.61 -6.64 -0.10
C ARG A 293 18.15 -6.99 1.28
N SER A 294 19.31 -7.65 1.35
CA SER A 294 20.10 -7.70 2.59
C SER A 294 20.62 -6.31 2.93
N ILE A 295 20.21 -5.79 4.06
CA ILE A 295 20.53 -4.46 4.58
C ILE A 295 21.40 -4.57 5.82
N SER A 296 22.10 -3.50 6.17
CA SER A 296 22.91 -3.46 7.39
C SER A 296 22.00 -3.46 8.62
N ASN A 297 21.07 -2.53 8.68
CA ASN A 297 20.33 -2.21 9.89
C ASN A 297 18.89 -1.80 9.58
N GLY A 298 18.03 -1.97 10.56
CA GLY A 298 16.64 -1.58 10.54
C GLY A 298 16.20 -0.89 11.82
N LEU A 299 14.95 -0.46 11.83
CA LEU A 299 14.21 -0.05 13.01
C LEU A 299 12.93 -0.86 13.06
N ILE A 300 12.67 -1.52 14.18
CA ILE A 300 11.50 -2.34 14.41
C ILE A 300 10.63 -1.75 15.51
N VAL A 301 9.33 -1.85 15.33
CA VAL A 301 8.29 -1.46 16.28
C VAL A 301 7.78 -2.71 16.97
N VAL A 302 7.83 -2.72 18.29
CA VAL A 302 7.49 -3.89 19.09
C VAL A 302 6.36 -3.54 20.05
N SER A 303 5.35 -4.41 20.10
CA SER A 303 4.34 -4.41 21.15
C SER A 303 4.76 -5.38 22.25
N THR A 304 4.88 -4.89 23.48
CA THR A 304 5.13 -5.71 24.67
C THR A 304 3.82 -6.05 25.40
N ALA A 305 2.67 -5.72 24.83
CA ALA A 305 1.37 -6.12 25.36
C ALA A 305 1.28 -7.66 25.41
N VAL A 306 0.69 -8.17 26.49
CA VAL A 306 0.44 -9.61 26.58
C VAL A 306 -0.53 -10.01 25.48
N ALA A 307 -0.11 -10.94 24.63
CA ALA A 307 -0.92 -11.41 23.54
C ALA A 307 -2.26 -11.98 24.06
N SER A 308 -3.36 -11.41 23.60
CA SER A 308 -4.71 -11.92 23.82
C SER A 308 -5.14 -12.73 22.60
N LYS A 309 -5.89 -13.81 22.83
CA LYS A 309 -6.62 -14.56 21.79
C LYS A 309 -8.13 -14.36 21.92
N THR A 310 -8.57 -13.53 22.86
CA THR A 310 -9.99 -13.21 23.01
C THR A 310 -10.43 -12.36 21.84
N PHE A 311 -11.46 -12.81 21.13
CA PHE A 311 -12.05 -12.08 20.02
C PHE A 311 -12.54 -10.69 20.46
N ASP A 312 -12.22 -9.70 19.66
CA ASP A 312 -12.62 -8.30 19.82
C ASP A 312 -13.40 -7.82 18.59
N HIS A 313 -12.81 -7.99 17.39
CA HIS A 313 -13.43 -7.56 16.14
C HIS A 313 -12.97 -8.42 14.95
N VAL A 314 -13.47 -8.12 13.75
CA VAL A 314 -12.99 -8.70 12.50
C VAL A 314 -12.28 -7.65 11.65
N ALA A 315 -11.19 -8.04 11.01
CA ALA A 315 -10.57 -7.32 9.93
C ALA A 315 -11.04 -7.93 8.59
N PHE A 316 -11.44 -7.08 7.66
CA PHE A 316 -11.76 -7.46 6.29
C PHE A 316 -10.63 -7.05 5.35
N ASP A 317 -10.29 -7.93 4.41
CA ASP A 317 -9.42 -7.62 3.29
C ASP A 317 -10.14 -7.93 1.99
N VAL A 318 -10.32 -6.90 1.13
CA VAL A 318 -11.02 -7.02 -0.16
C VAL A 318 -10.02 -7.05 -1.30
N GLU A 319 -10.27 -7.89 -2.29
CA GLU A 319 -9.46 -8.00 -3.50
C GLU A 319 -9.36 -6.66 -4.26
N THR A 320 -10.45 -5.89 -4.27
CA THR A 320 -10.54 -4.57 -4.89
C THR A 320 -11.60 -3.72 -4.20
N GLU A 321 -11.41 -2.42 -4.19
CA GLU A 321 -12.38 -1.45 -3.67
C GLU A 321 -13.41 -1.00 -4.71
N TYR A 322 -13.13 -1.18 -6.02
CA TYR A 322 -14.01 -0.78 -7.11
C TYR A 322 -14.30 -1.95 -8.03
N ALA A 323 -15.58 -2.19 -8.29
CA ALA A 323 -16.03 -3.25 -9.21
C ALA A 323 -17.30 -2.82 -9.96
N THR A 324 -17.60 -3.47 -11.08
CA THR A 324 -18.89 -3.32 -11.73
C THR A 324 -19.98 -4.09 -10.97
N PRO A 325 -21.25 -3.65 -10.99
CA PRO A 325 -22.35 -4.45 -10.44
C PRO A 325 -22.38 -5.85 -11.06
N GLY A 326 -22.60 -6.87 -10.24
CA GLY A 326 -22.59 -8.28 -10.67
C GLY A 326 -21.20 -8.93 -10.70
N THR A 327 -20.11 -8.14 -10.67
CA THR A 327 -18.76 -8.68 -10.62
C THR A 327 -18.44 -9.18 -9.20
N PRO A 328 -18.03 -10.45 -9.05
CA PRO A 328 -17.68 -10.99 -7.75
C PRO A 328 -16.35 -10.42 -7.24
N VAL A 329 -16.33 -10.01 -5.97
CA VAL A 329 -15.14 -9.50 -5.25
C VAL A 329 -14.83 -10.44 -4.09
N SER A 330 -13.62 -10.99 -4.05
CA SER A 330 -13.18 -11.85 -2.95
C SER A 330 -12.95 -11.02 -1.69
N VAL A 331 -13.43 -11.52 -0.56
CA VAL A 331 -13.30 -10.91 0.76
C VAL A 331 -12.73 -11.93 1.73
N SER A 332 -11.56 -11.65 2.27
CA SER A 332 -10.99 -12.42 3.39
C SER A 332 -11.44 -11.79 4.71
N VAL A 333 -11.71 -12.62 5.71
CA VAL A 333 -12.13 -12.19 7.05
C VAL A 333 -11.22 -12.82 8.08
N SER A 334 -10.61 -12.02 8.93
CA SER A 334 -9.76 -12.46 10.04
C SER A 334 -10.35 -12.01 11.37
N GLY A 335 -10.38 -12.92 12.35
CA GLY A 335 -10.73 -12.55 13.72
C GLY A 335 -9.53 -11.91 14.41
N VAL A 336 -9.77 -10.82 15.12
CA VAL A 336 -8.75 -10.00 15.75
C VAL A 336 -9.05 -9.85 17.24
N SER A 337 -8.02 -9.96 18.06
CA SER A 337 -8.08 -9.68 19.49
C SER A 337 -7.82 -8.18 19.76
N SER A 338 -8.17 -7.70 20.95
CA SER A 338 -7.88 -6.34 21.41
C SER A 338 -6.38 -5.98 21.41
N THR A 339 -5.49 -6.96 21.22
CA THR A 339 -4.04 -6.77 21.11
C THR A 339 -3.52 -6.94 19.68
N GLY A 340 -4.42 -7.03 18.67
CA GLY A 340 -4.08 -7.13 17.24
C GLY A 340 -3.66 -8.53 16.78
N HIS A 341 -3.66 -9.53 17.67
CA HIS A 341 -3.34 -10.92 17.33
C HIS A 341 -4.52 -11.66 16.71
N ALA A 342 -4.23 -12.74 15.99
CA ALA A 342 -5.26 -13.64 15.49
C ALA A 342 -6.13 -14.16 16.63
N ALA A 343 -7.44 -14.11 16.43
CA ALA A 343 -8.44 -14.65 17.34
C ALA A 343 -9.44 -15.52 16.57
N GLU A 344 -9.99 -16.51 17.23
CA GLU A 344 -11.04 -17.33 16.62
C GLU A 344 -12.32 -16.50 16.46
N ILE A 345 -12.87 -16.47 15.24
CA ILE A 345 -14.13 -15.79 14.95
C ILE A 345 -15.26 -16.58 15.63
N PRO A 346 -16.12 -15.95 16.47
CA PRO A 346 -17.23 -16.64 17.09
C PRO A 346 -18.17 -17.29 16.06
N ALA A 347 -18.62 -18.50 16.32
CA ALA A 347 -19.48 -19.25 15.40
C ALA A 347 -20.87 -18.59 15.17
N ASP A 348 -21.30 -17.72 16.07
CA ASP A 348 -22.56 -16.99 16.02
C ASP A 348 -22.41 -15.56 15.47
N ILE A 349 -21.26 -15.23 14.87
CA ILE A 349 -21.11 -13.96 14.15
C ILE A 349 -22.07 -13.92 12.95
N ALA A 350 -22.73 -12.79 12.77
CA ALA A 350 -23.62 -12.56 11.64
C ALA A 350 -23.02 -11.53 10.67
N TYR A 351 -23.26 -11.74 9.39
CA TYR A 351 -22.89 -10.79 8.34
C TYR A 351 -24.14 -10.19 7.71
N THR A 352 -24.15 -8.88 7.56
CA THR A 352 -25.20 -8.13 6.85
C THR A 352 -24.61 -7.39 5.68
N VAL A 353 -25.36 -7.26 4.59
CA VAL A 353 -24.92 -6.58 3.36
C VAL A 353 -25.96 -5.56 2.93
N VAL A 354 -25.49 -4.39 2.56
CA VAL A 354 -26.29 -3.35 1.90
C VAL A 354 -25.89 -3.32 0.42
N ASN A 355 -26.87 -3.25 -0.48
CA ASN A 355 -26.70 -3.16 -1.95
C ASN A 355 -25.94 -4.33 -2.57
N GLY A 356 -25.99 -5.52 -1.96
CA GLY A 356 -25.27 -6.67 -2.47
C GLY A 356 -25.63 -7.98 -1.78
N THR A 357 -24.83 -9.01 -2.09
CA THR A 357 -24.87 -10.33 -1.44
C THR A 357 -23.46 -10.72 -1.01
N TYR A 358 -23.36 -11.46 0.10
CA TYR A 358 -22.10 -12.04 0.58
C TYR A 358 -22.28 -13.53 0.86
N GLU A 359 -21.57 -14.34 0.10
CA GLU A 359 -21.65 -15.80 0.20
C GLU A 359 -20.24 -16.40 0.00
N ASN A 360 -19.85 -17.28 0.90
CA ASN A 360 -18.57 -18.04 0.80
C ASN A 360 -17.32 -17.16 0.56
N GLY A 361 -17.25 -15.99 1.20
CA GLY A 361 -16.11 -15.09 1.04
C GLY A 361 -16.16 -14.25 -0.24
N VAL A 362 -17.31 -14.20 -0.92
CA VAL A 362 -17.51 -13.39 -2.14
C VAL A 362 -18.59 -12.36 -1.91
N LEU A 363 -18.26 -11.10 -2.13
CA LEU A 363 -19.17 -9.96 -2.14
C LEU A 363 -19.54 -9.61 -3.57
N THR A 364 -20.82 -9.48 -3.86
CA THR A 364 -21.32 -9.12 -5.20
C THR A 364 -22.33 -7.99 -5.10
N ALA A 365 -22.07 -6.89 -5.78
CA ALA A 365 -22.99 -5.75 -5.86
C ALA A 365 -24.23 -6.09 -6.68
N THR A 366 -25.40 -5.66 -6.25
CA THR A 366 -26.66 -5.81 -7.02
C THR A 366 -27.00 -4.59 -7.88
N ALA A 367 -26.42 -3.43 -7.56
CA ALA A 367 -26.62 -2.17 -8.29
C ALA A 367 -25.39 -1.25 -8.09
N VAL A 368 -25.32 -0.19 -8.88
CA VAL A 368 -24.36 0.92 -8.68
C VAL A 368 -24.58 1.57 -7.32
N GLY A 369 -23.48 1.90 -6.63
CA GLY A 369 -23.44 2.49 -5.30
C GLY A 369 -22.59 1.68 -4.34
N ASP A 370 -22.51 2.14 -3.10
CA ASP A 370 -21.71 1.48 -2.08
C ASP A 370 -22.33 0.17 -1.64
N VAL A 371 -21.51 -0.87 -1.61
CA VAL A 371 -21.82 -2.18 -1.06
C VAL A 371 -21.10 -2.30 0.27
N VAL A 372 -21.86 -2.33 1.35
CA VAL A 372 -21.31 -2.38 2.72
C VAL A 372 -21.54 -3.77 3.29
N LEU A 373 -20.44 -4.46 3.60
CA LEU A 373 -20.45 -5.72 4.36
C LEU A 373 -20.12 -5.41 5.82
N THR A 374 -21.01 -5.76 6.73
CA THR A 374 -20.86 -5.51 8.16
C THR A 374 -20.92 -6.83 8.94
N ALA A 375 -19.97 -7.04 9.85
CA ALA A 375 -19.99 -8.13 10.81
C ALA A 375 -20.64 -7.66 12.13
N VAL A 376 -21.52 -8.47 12.67
CA VAL A 376 -22.25 -8.20 13.90
C VAL A 376 -22.07 -9.34 14.89
N TYR A 377 -21.66 -9.04 16.11
CA TYR A 377 -21.51 -9.98 17.20
C TYR A 377 -22.15 -9.42 18.48
N ASN A 378 -22.98 -10.22 19.17
CA ASN A 378 -23.74 -9.80 20.35
C ASN A 378 -24.55 -8.51 20.14
N GLY A 379 -25.06 -8.28 18.92
CA GLY A 379 -25.84 -7.10 18.56
C GLY A 379 -25.01 -5.83 18.31
N ASN A 380 -23.69 -5.88 18.38
CA ASN A 380 -22.79 -4.79 18.06
C ASN A 380 -22.09 -5.02 16.72
N GLU A 381 -21.86 -3.95 15.97
CA GLU A 381 -20.95 -3.99 14.83
C GLU A 381 -19.52 -4.24 15.33
N VAL A 382 -18.86 -5.23 14.74
CA VAL A 382 -17.50 -5.63 15.08
C VAL A 382 -16.55 -5.58 13.87
N GLY A 383 -16.96 -4.89 12.82
CA GLY A 383 -16.17 -4.60 11.63
C GLY A 383 -17.04 -4.38 10.42
N SER A 384 -16.58 -3.55 9.49
CA SER A 384 -17.25 -3.31 8.21
C SER A 384 -16.24 -2.99 7.11
N VAL A 385 -16.65 -3.25 5.85
CA VAL A 385 -15.90 -2.90 4.66
C VAL A 385 -16.83 -2.45 3.56
N THR A 386 -16.38 -1.50 2.74
CA THR A 386 -17.13 -0.97 1.60
C THR A 386 -16.43 -1.32 0.29
N VAL A 387 -17.22 -1.76 -0.71
CA VAL A 387 -16.81 -1.88 -2.10
C VAL A 387 -17.70 -0.95 -2.92
N HIS A 388 -17.10 -0.13 -3.76
CA HIS A 388 -17.79 0.81 -4.63
C HIS A 388 -18.19 0.13 -5.94
N ALA A 389 -19.48 -0.10 -6.12
CA ALA A 389 -20.00 -0.61 -7.39
C ALA A 389 -20.22 0.54 -8.36
N VAL A 390 -19.44 0.58 -9.44
CA VAL A 390 -19.40 1.70 -10.38
C VAL A 390 -19.52 1.24 -11.82
N VAL A 391 -19.95 2.15 -12.70
CA VAL A 391 -19.80 1.97 -14.15
C VAL A 391 -18.47 2.60 -14.55
N PRO A 392 -17.55 1.87 -15.19
CA PRO A 392 -16.29 2.46 -15.62
C PRO A 392 -16.49 3.65 -16.57
N GLU A 393 -15.65 4.66 -16.42
CA GLU A 393 -15.67 5.87 -17.28
C GLU A 393 -14.59 5.81 -18.37
N LYS A 394 -13.59 4.94 -18.20
CA LYS A 394 -12.52 4.72 -19.17
C LYS A 394 -12.25 3.23 -19.33
N LEU A 395 -11.83 2.86 -20.55
CA LEU A 395 -11.40 1.52 -20.91
C LEU A 395 -10.14 1.63 -21.78
N ALA A 396 -9.18 0.75 -21.58
CA ALA A 396 -7.95 0.72 -22.37
C ALA A 396 -7.44 -0.70 -22.54
N PHE A 397 -6.91 -1.04 -23.72
CA PHE A 397 -6.12 -2.25 -23.90
C PHE A 397 -4.74 -2.05 -23.27
N THR A 398 -4.19 -3.09 -22.66
CA THR A 398 -2.86 -3.05 -22.06
C THR A 398 -1.73 -3.18 -23.08
N VAL A 399 -2.08 -3.52 -24.32
CA VAL A 399 -1.15 -3.67 -25.45
C VAL A 399 -1.48 -2.68 -26.56
N ALA A 400 -0.45 -2.21 -27.25
CA ALA A 400 -0.62 -1.27 -28.37
C ALA A 400 -1.14 -1.96 -29.64
N THR A 401 -0.89 -3.26 -29.80
CA THR A 401 -1.33 -4.07 -30.95
C THR A 401 -1.59 -5.50 -30.49
N LEU A 402 -2.55 -6.18 -31.13
CA LEU A 402 -2.80 -7.61 -30.93
C LEU A 402 -2.45 -8.36 -32.22
N ALA A 403 -1.73 -9.47 -32.10
CA ALA A 403 -1.40 -10.30 -33.23
C ALA A 403 -1.70 -11.77 -32.93
N ALA A 404 -2.33 -12.47 -33.87
CA ALA A 404 -2.61 -13.89 -33.76
C ALA A 404 -2.33 -14.62 -35.09
N PRO A 405 -1.48 -15.68 -35.06
CA PRO A 405 -1.33 -16.59 -36.20
C PRO A 405 -2.64 -17.31 -36.52
N TYR A 406 -2.79 -17.82 -37.72
CA TYR A 406 -3.96 -18.58 -38.14
C TYR A 406 -4.31 -19.72 -37.19
N GLY A 407 -5.58 -19.78 -36.81
CA GLY A 407 -6.11 -20.79 -35.90
C GLY A 407 -5.55 -20.75 -34.49
N GLN A 408 -4.77 -19.70 -34.12
CA GLN A 408 -4.23 -19.51 -32.79
C GLN A 408 -5.07 -18.50 -32.00
N THR A 409 -4.87 -18.51 -30.69
CA THR A 409 -5.53 -17.60 -29.76
C THR A 409 -4.56 -16.54 -29.28
N ALA A 410 -5.06 -15.32 -29.12
CA ALA A 410 -4.35 -14.23 -28.45
C ALA A 410 -5.19 -13.69 -27.29
N ASP A 411 -4.55 -13.48 -26.14
CA ASP A 411 -5.23 -12.98 -24.94
C ASP A 411 -5.54 -11.48 -25.08
N ILE A 412 -6.75 -11.12 -24.71
CA ILE A 412 -7.22 -9.73 -24.63
C ILE A 412 -7.05 -9.28 -23.18
N SER A 413 -6.23 -8.27 -22.97
CA SER A 413 -6.04 -7.67 -21.65
C SER A 413 -6.50 -6.21 -21.66
N LEU A 414 -7.39 -5.89 -20.73
CA LEU A 414 -8.02 -4.58 -20.61
C LEU A 414 -7.90 -4.05 -19.16
N ILE A 415 -7.86 -2.74 -19.05
CA ILE A 415 -7.97 -2.01 -17.79
C ILE A 415 -9.18 -1.09 -17.91
N ALA A 416 -10.07 -1.14 -16.92
CA ALA A 416 -11.16 -0.19 -16.76
C ALA A 416 -10.89 0.72 -15.57
N SER A 417 -11.27 1.99 -15.68
CA SER A 417 -11.10 2.94 -14.57
C SER A 417 -12.31 3.87 -14.42
N TYR A 418 -12.40 4.47 -13.23
CA TYR A 418 -13.50 5.32 -12.80
C TYR A 418 -12.99 6.57 -12.09
N GLY A 419 -13.68 7.69 -12.29
CA GLY A 419 -13.47 8.94 -11.58
C GLY A 419 -12.24 9.72 -12.03
N GLU A 420 -12.02 10.85 -11.39
CA GLU A 420 -10.96 11.81 -11.71
C GLU A 420 -9.56 11.19 -11.56
N PHE A 421 -9.41 10.21 -10.64
CA PHE A 421 -8.13 9.62 -10.29
C PHE A 421 -7.89 8.24 -10.91
N ASP A 422 -8.69 7.85 -11.91
CA ASP A 422 -8.53 6.58 -12.62
C ASP A 422 -8.49 5.34 -11.70
N TYR A 423 -9.41 5.27 -10.72
CA TYR A 423 -9.55 4.08 -9.88
C TYR A 423 -9.73 2.84 -10.74
N ILE A 424 -8.89 1.85 -10.53
CA ILE A 424 -8.99 0.58 -11.27
C ILE A 424 -10.26 -0.15 -10.85
N VAL A 425 -11.10 -0.41 -11.83
CA VAL A 425 -12.37 -1.10 -11.64
C VAL A 425 -12.24 -2.55 -12.08
N LYS A 426 -12.55 -3.48 -11.19
CA LYS A 426 -12.72 -4.88 -11.53
C LYS A 426 -14.03 -5.04 -12.31
N PHE A 427 -13.99 -5.75 -13.42
CA PHE A 427 -15.13 -6.03 -14.26
C PHE A 427 -15.12 -7.48 -14.74
N SER A 428 -16.28 -7.96 -15.17
CA SER A 428 -16.47 -9.29 -15.70
C SER A 428 -16.55 -9.26 -17.24
N GLU A 429 -16.31 -10.40 -17.86
CA GLU A 429 -16.55 -10.58 -19.30
C GLU A 429 -17.96 -10.15 -19.72
N SER A 430 -18.96 -10.46 -18.87
CA SER A 430 -20.35 -10.10 -19.11
C SER A 430 -20.61 -8.60 -19.23
N ASP A 431 -19.70 -7.75 -18.75
CA ASP A 431 -19.80 -6.29 -18.82
C ASP A 431 -19.36 -5.72 -20.16
N LEU A 432 -18.76 -6.54 -21.01
CA LEU A 432 -18.17 -6.10 -22.27
C LEU A 432 -18.93 -6.62 -23.51
N GLU A 433 -18.90 -5.81 -24.54
CA GLU A 433 -19.20 -6.19 -25.90
C GLU A 433 -17.95 -6.01 -26.78
N PHE A 434 -17.65 -7.02 -27.59
CA PHE A 434 -16.53 -6.95 -28.54
C PHE A 434 -17.02 -6.87 -29.97
N THR A 435 -16.41 -5.99 -30.76
CA THR A 435 -16.66 -5.85 -32.19
C THR A 435 -15.35 -5.96 -32.96
N LEU A 436 -15.34 -6.81 -33.98
CA LEU A 436 -14.23 -6.89 -34.93
C LEU A 436 -14.52 -5.96 -36.11
N SER A 437 -13.50 -5.29 -36.64
CA SER A 437 -13.62 -4.48 -37.85
C SER A 437 -14.00 -5.34 -39.10
N ASP A 438 -13.62 -6.62 -39.05
CA ASP A 438 -13.97 -7.62 -40.03
C ASP A 438 -14.15 -8.99 -39.35
N SER A 439 -15.32 -9.59 -39.49
CA SER A 439 -15.66 -10.87 -38.90
C SER A 439 -14.91 -12.06 -39.52
N GLU A 440 -14.32 -11.89 -40.72
CA GLU A 440 -13.52 -12.94 -41.34
C GLU A 440 -12.18 -13.16 -40.60
N PHE A 441 -11.67 -12.19 -39.84
CA PHE A 441 -10.45 -12.34 -39.06
C PHE A 441 -10.54 -13.38 -37.92
N GLY A 442 -11.75 -13.65 -37.42
CA GLY A 442 -11.95 -14.60 -36.34
C GLY A 442 -13.13 -14.23 -35.45
N ARG A 443 -13.00 -14.57 -34.14
CA ARG A 443 -14.02 -14.28 -33.15
C ARG A 443 -13.38 -14.03 -31.77
N VAL A 444 -14.12 -13.35 -30.93
CA VAL A 444 -13.77 -13.16 -29.53
C VAL A 444 -14.63 -14.08 -28.66
N GLU A 445 -14.00 -14.85 -27.77
CA GLU A 445 -14.63 -15.68 -26.75
C GLU A 445 -13.99 -15.32 -25.40
N GLY A 446 -14.77 -14.72 -24.51
CA GLY A 446 -14.25 -14.19 -23.26
C GLY A 446 -13.19 -13.11 -23.47
N PHE A 447 -12.10 -13.25 -22.78
CA PHE A 447 -10.91 -12.40 -22.95
C PHE A 447 -9.88 -13.01 -23.91
N SER A 448 -10.37 -13.71 -24.95
CA SER A 448 -9.50 -14.33 -25.96
C SER A 448 -9.99 -14.04 -27.36
N PHE A 449 -9.08 -13.60 -28.23
CA PHE A 449 -9.32 -13.54 -29.68
C PHE A 449 -8.84 -14.83 -30.32
N ILE A 450 -9.70 -15.50 -31.06
CA ILE A 450 -9.41 -16.73 -31.81
C ILE A 450 -9.34 -16.36 -33.30
N ALA A 451 -8.13 -16.41 -33.85
CA ALA A 451 -7.93 -16.10 -35.27
C ALA A 451 -8.54 -17.17 -36.20
N THR A 452 -8.99 -16.75 -37.40
CA THR A 452 -9.46 -17.65 -38.42
C THR A 452 -8.39 -18.68 -38.82
N SER A 453 -8.83 -19.88 -39.21
CA SER A 453 -7.93 -20.90 -39.78
C SER A 453 -7.80 -20.73 -41.32
N ASP A 454 -8.57 -19.84 -41.93
CA ASP A 454 -8.50 -19.57 -43.36
C ASP A 454 -7.26 -18.75 -43.69
N THR A 455 -6.30 -19.37 -44.33
CA THR A 455 -5.03 -18.73 -44.71
C THR A 455 -5.14 -17.75 -45.89
N SER A 456 -6.32 -17.62 -46.49
CA SER A 456 -6.60 -16.60 -47.51
C SER A 456 -6.96 -15.25 -46.90
N VAL A 457 -7.39 -15.24 -45.65
CA VAL A 457 -7.74 -14.03 -44.87
C VAL A 457 -6.46 -13.50 -44.25
N THR A 458 -5.89 -12.46 -44.79
CA THR A 458 -4.70 -11.79 -44.21
C THR A 458 -4.95 -10.30 -44.11
N GLY A 459 -4.36 -9.67 -43.11
CA GLY A 459 -4.44 -8.21 -43.05
C GLY A 459 -4.43 -7.65 -41.64
N MET A 460 -4.71 -6.36 -41.62
CA MET A 460 -4.82 -5.57 -40.41
C MET A 460 -6.28 -5.16 -40.23
N GLY A 461 -6.75 -5.33 -39.02
CA GLY A 461 -8.06 -4.89 -38.57
C GLY A 461 -7.97 -4.27 -37.18
N SER A 462 -9.06 -4.35 -36.45
CA SER A 462 -9.12 -3.90 -35.07
C SER A 462 -10.15 -4.69 -34.27
N ILE A 463 -9.93 -4.73 -32.95
CA ILE A 463 -10.92 -5.16 -31.98
C ILE A 463 -11.31 -3.94 -31.15
N THR A 464 -12.62 -3.69 -31.08
CA THR A 464 -13.20 -2.68 -30.19
C THR A 464 -13.91 -3.40 -29.06
N ALA A 465 -13.55 -3.06 -27.81
CA ALA A 465 -14.25 -3.45 -26.60
C ALA A 465 -15.08 -2.26 -26.12
N THR A 466 -16.33 -2.50 -25.73
CA THR A 466 -17.26 -1.48 -25.23
C THR A 466 -17.87 -1.95 -23.92
N ILE A 467 -17.93 -1.09 -22.91
CA ILE A 467 -18.70 -1.34 -21.68
C ILE A 467 -20.19 -1.33 -22.04
N LYS A 468 -20.89 -2.44 -21.77
CA LYS A 468 -22.32 -2.59 -22.11
C LYS A 468 -23.17 -1.47 -21.55
N GLY A 469 -24.05 -0.93 -22.39
CA GLY A 469 -24.98 0.13 -22.01
C GLY A 469 -24.34 1.52 -21.85
N THR A 470 -23.10 1.70 -22.33
CA THR A 470 -22.37 2.98 -22.31
C THR A 470 -21.72 3.25 -23.68
N ASP A 471 -21.16 4.46 -23.84
CA ASP A 471 -20.31 4.83 -24.98
C ASP A 471 -18.81 4.61 -24.67
N VAL A 472 -18.47 4.05 -23.50
CA VAL A 472 -17.07 3.83 -23.08
C VAL A 472 -16.49 2.65 -23.83
N SER A 473 -15.52 2.92 -24.70
CA SER A 473 -14.90 1.92 -25.54
C SER A 473 -13.41 2.15 -25.73
N ALA A 474 -12.71 1.08 -26.08
CA ALA A 474 -11.31 1.09 -26.49
C ALA A 474 -11.13 0.25 -27.74
N THR A 475 -10.15 0.63 -28.57
CA THR A 475 -9.85 -0.10 -29.80
C THR A 475 -8.36 -0.43 -29.86
N VAL A 476 -8.05 -1.67 -30.22
CA VAL A 476 -6.68 -2.13 -30.46
C VAL A 476 -6.52 -2.59 -31.90
N PRO A 477 -5.44 -2.22 -32.62
CA PRO A 477 -5.10 -2.78 -33.92
C PRO A 477 -4.89 -4.29 -33.82
N LEU A 478 -5.43 -5.04 -34.80
CA LEU A 478 -5.34 -6.49 -34.90
C LEU A 478 -4.60 -6.89 -36.16
N THR A 479 -3.69 -7.85 -36.08
CA THR A 479 -3.07 -8.48 -37.22
C THR A 479 -3.30 -9.99 -37.18
N VAL A 480 -3.80 -10.55 -38.28
CA VAL A 480 -4.00 -11.99 -38.48
C VAL A 480 -3.14 -12.46 -39.63
N GLY A 481 -2.37 -13.54 -39.45
CA GLY A 481 -1.52 -14.05 -40.50
C GLY A 481 -0.46 -15.06 -40.04
N LYS A 482 0.48 -15.34 -40.94
CA LYS A 482 1.65 -16.20 -40.60
C LYS A 482 2.50 -15.53 -39.52
N GLY A 483 2.76 -16.26 -38.48
CA GLY A 483 3.29 -15.87 -37.17
C GLY A 483 4.62 -15.14 -37.08
N SER A 484 4.88 -14.18 -37.95
CA SER A 484 5.94 -13.19 -37.76
C SER A 484 5.42 -11.84 -38.25
N VAL A 485 5.15 -10.94 -37.30
CA VAL A 485 4.99 -9.52 -37.62
C VAL A 485 6.40 -8.98 -37.82
N VAL A 486 6.80 -8.76 -39.07
CA VAL A 486 7.98 -7.93 -39.35
C VAL A 486 7.56 -6.49 -39.03
N LEU A 487 7.86 -6.02 -37.84
CA LEU A 487 7.57 -4.64 -37.43
C LEU A 487 8.40 -3.62 -38.25
N PHE A 488 9.48 -4.07 -38.89
CA PHE A 488 10.28 -3.32 -39.85
C PHE A 488 10.85 -4.29 -40.89
N ASP A 489 10.46 -4.12 -42.14
CA ASP A 489 11.15 -4.73 -43.27
C ASP A 489 12.35 -3.85 -43.60
N PHE A 490 13.52 -4.33 -43.25
CA PHE A 490 14.80 -3.65 -43.55
C PHE A 490 15.29 -3.94 -44.99
N GLU A 491 14.60 -4.78 -45.77
CA GLU A 491 15.07 -5.15 -47.10
C GLU A 491 15.02 -3.99 -48.11
N ASP A 492 14.12 -3.03 -47.92
CA ASP A 492 14.04 -1.80 -48.71
C ASP A 492 14.64 -0.57 -48.03
N ALA A 493 15.23 -0.71 -46.82
CA ALA A 493 15.83 0.39 -46.12
C ALA A 493 17.21 0.73 -46.72
N ASP A 494 17.34 1.93 -47.24
CA ASP A 494 18.65 2.48 -47.64
C ASP A 494 19.54 2.66 -46.38
N VAL A 495 20.23 1.59 -46.00
CA VAL A 495 21.12 1.55 -44.84
C VAL A 495 22.31 2.52 -44.95
N SER A 496 22.51 3.17 -46.13
CA SER A 496 23.58 4.18 -46.32
C SER A 496 23.31 5.45 -45.51
N LYS A 497 22.10 5.63 -45.00
CA LYS A 497 21.68 6.78 -44.16
C LYS A 497 21.77 6.50 -42.65
N TRP A 498 22.14 5.29 -42.26
CA TRP A 498 22.30 4.97 -40.84
C TRP A 498 23.74 5.29 -40.42
N SER A 499 23.93 6.41 -39.72
CA SER A 499 25.16 6.63 -39.00
C SER A 499 25.25 5.63 -37.87
N GLY A 500 26.27 4.81 -37.82
CA GLY A 500 26.50 3.87 -36.73
C GLY A 500 26.54 4.63 -35.41
N TYR A 501 25.70 4.19 -34.47
CA TYR A 501 25.81 4.61 -33.08
C TYR A 501 26.90 3.75 -32.45
N ASP A 502 28.14 4.29 -32.40
CA ASP A 502 29.18 3.66 -31.62
C ASP A 502 28.88 3.88 -30.15
N GLY A 503 28.05 2.97 -29.60
CA GLY A 503 27.72 2.92 -28.18
C GLY A 503 28.87 2.32 -27.38
N TYR A 504 29.40 3.08 -26.44
CA TYR A 504 30.06 2.58 -25.24
C TYR A 504 29.15 2.74 -24.06
#